data_1ec5b7efb318b33b3e2d783a4038546e
#
_entry.id   1ec5b7efb318b33b3e2d783a4038546e
#
_cell.length_a   1.000
_cell.length_b   1.000
_cell.length_c   1.000
_cell.angle_alpha   90.00
_cell.angle_beta   90.00
_cell.angle_gamma   90.00
#
_symmetry.space_group_name_H-M   'P 1'
#
loop_
_entity.id
_entity.type
_entity.pdbx_description
1 polymer ?
#
loop_
_entity_poly.entity_id
_entity_poly.type
_entity_poly.pdbx_seq_one_letter_code
_entity_poly.pdbx_strand_id
1 'polypeptide(L)'
;MDTYIVNGVSVEYDTFDLVNMELFGTEVERLKDFADSIKGKQYNTFADSAADLREICEGITDFFDCVVGESTSEKVFGTRVNALDMVQAYHNFVAEVSARMQNGFSAPVAPAMNREQRRAAEREKRRAEAAARSEAKRHAE
;
A
#
# COMPACT_ATOMS: atom_id res chain seq x y z
N MET A 1 8.91 13.23 -1.04
CA MET A 1 8.46 12.59 0.21
C MET A 1 6.97 12.81 0.37
N ASP A 2 6.24 11.79 0.71
CA ASP A 2 4.78 11.85 0.82
C ASP A 2 4.35 12.13 2.26
N THR A 3 3.24 12.83 2.42
CA THR A 3 2.63 13.07 3.72
C THR A 3 1.45 12.15 3.92
N TYR A 4 1.44 11.44 5.05
CA TYR A 4 0.35 10.58 5.48
C TYR A 4 -0.24 11.08 6.79
N ILE A 5 -1.53 10.88 6.97
CA ILE A 5 -2.19 11.17 8.24
C ILE A 5 -2.41 9.85 8.96
N VAL A 6 -1.77 9.70 10.11
CA VAL A 6 -1.85 8.50 10.94
C VAL A 6 -2.38 8.90 12.31
N ASN A 7 -3.53 8.39 12.68
CA ASN A 7 -4.21 8.73 13.94
C ASN A 7 -4.34 10.25 14.16
N GLY A 8 -4.64 10.99 13.08
CA GLY A 8 -4.76 12.44 13.10
C GLY A 8 -3.43 13.21 13.11
N VAL A 9 -2.30 12.54 13.04
CA VAL A 9 -0.97 13.14 13.05
C VAL A 9 -0.33 13.01 11.67
N SER A 10 0.22 14.11 11.15
CA SER A 10 0.95 14.10 9.88
C SER A 10 2.31 13.44 10.05
N VAL A 11 2.61 12.47 9.20
CA VAL A 11 3.92 11.83 9.13
C VAL A 11 4.44 11.88 7.70
N GLU A 12 5.73 12.03 7.54
CA GLU A 12 6.38 12.00 6.25
C GLU A 12 7.02 10.63 6.00
N TYR A 13 6.80 10.11 4.80
CA TYR A 13 7.28 8.79 4.42
C TYR A 13 7.57 8.77 2.92
N ASP A 14 8.77 8.34 2.53
CA ASP A 14 9.14 8.20 1.13
C ASP A 14 8.66 6.85 0.60
N THR A 15 7.50 6.86 -0.03
CA THR A 15 6.80 5.66 -0.49
C THR A 15 7.61 4.85 -1.50
N PHE A 16 8.38 5.50 -2.36
CA PHE A 16 9.08 4.87 -3.46
C PHE A 16 10.58 4.66 -3.21
N ASP A 17 11.08 4.95 -2.02
CA ASP A 17 12.41 4.52 -1.62
C ASP A 17 12.47 3.00 -1.54
N LEU A 18 13.42 2.38 -2.23
CA LEU A 18 13.49 0.91 -2.31
C LEU A 18 13.66 0.23 -0.96
N VAL A 19 14.46 0.80 -0.08
CA VAL A 19 14.66 0.25 1.27
C VAL A 19 13.35 0.33 2.05
N ASN A 20 12.65 1.45 1.94
CA ASN A 20 11.34 1.61 2.59
C ASN A 20 10.31 0.62 2.04
N MET A 21 10.28 0.40 0.73
CA MET A 21 9.37 -0.57 0.11
C MET A 21 9.64 -2.00 0.60
N GLU A 22 10.89 -2.37 0.70
CA GLU A 22 11.29 -3.70 1.20
C GLU A 22 10.92 -3.88 2.67
N LEU A 23 11.20 -2.90 3.51
CA LEU A 23 10.82 -2.91 4.93
C LEU A 23 9.31 -2.94 5.11
N PHE A 24 8.60 -2.14 4.35
CA PHE A 24 7.13 -2.11 4.37
C PHE A 24 6.56 -3.50 4.08
N GLY A 25 7.01 -4.13 2.99
CA GLY A 25 6.55 -5.47 2.60
C GLY A 25 6.84 -6.52 3.66
N THR A 26 8.05 -6.53 4.20
CA THR A 26 8.48 -7.50 5.22
C THR A 26 7.68 -7.34 6.51
N GLU A 27 7.50 -6.11 6.98
CA GLU A 27 6.82 -5.85 8.24
C GLU A 27 5.30 -6.06 8.13
N VAL A 28 4.69 -5.72 7.01
CA VAL A 28 3.27 -6.01 6.76
C VAL A 28 3.04 -7.53 6.77
N GLU A 29 3.90 -8.29 6.13
CA GLU A 29 3.78 -9.74 6.09
C GLU A 29 3.98 -10.37 7.46
N ARG A 30 4.93 -9.87 8.25
CA ARG A 30 5.16 -10.32 9.63
C ARG A 30 3.92 -10.14 10.50
N LEU A 31 3.29 -8.97 10.43
CA LEU A 31 2.06 -8.70 11.20
C LEU A 31 0.88 -9.54 10.70
N LYS A 32 0.79 -9.76 9.40
CA LYS A 32 -0.24 -10.62 8.81
C LYS A 32 -0.09 -12.06 9.30
N ASP A 33 1.12 -12.59 9.29
CA ASP A 33 1.40 -13.95 9.75
C ASP A 33 1.03 -14.12 11.23
N PHE A 34 1.35 -13.14 12.06
CA PHE A 34 0.95 -13.15 13.45
C PHE A 34 -0.57 -13.11 13.62
N ALA A 35 -1.26 -12.22 12.91
CA ALA A 35 -2.72 -12.13 12.96
C ALA A 35 -3.37 -13.43 12.49
N ASP A 36 -2.84 -14.06 11.44
CA ASP A 36 -3.33 -15.35 10.94
C ASP A 36 -3.11 -16.47 11.97
N SER A 37 -2.03 -16.41 12.74
CA SER A 37 -1.72 -17.43 13.78
C SER A 37 -2.72 -17.45 14.93
N ILE A 38 -3.36 -16.31 15.21
CA ILE A 38 -4.37 -16.18 16.27
C ILE A 38 -5.80 -16.22 15.76
N LYS A 39 -5.98 -16.23 14.45
CA LYS A 39 -7.31 -16.26 13.81
C LYS A 39 -8.05 -17.55 14.16
N GLY A 40 -9.27 -17.40 14.66
CA GLY A 40 -10.08 -18.54 15.09
C GLY A 40 -9.71 -19.13 16.44
N LYS A 41 -8.69 -18.58 17.11
CA LYS A 41 -8.30 -19.02 18.44
C LYS A 41 -9.42 -18.76 19.45
N GLN A 42 -9.73 -19.75 20.24
CA GLN A 42 -10.68 -19.61 21.34
C GLN A 42 -9.95 -19.22 22.63
N TYR A 43 -10.48 -18.23 23.30
CA TYR A 43 -9.90 -17.74 24.56
C TYR A 43 -10.71 -18.23 25.75
N ASN A 44 -10.01 -18.72 26.78
CA ASN A 44 -10.64 -19.16 28.01
C ASN A 44 -11.01 -17.99 28.93
N THR A 45 -10.23 -16.92 28.86
CA THR A 45 -10.43 -15.71 29.67
C THR A 45 -10.26 -14.47 28.83
N PHE A 46 -10.83 -13.36 29.29
CA PHE A 46 -10.64 -12.06 28.69
C PHE A 46 -9.15 -11.64 28.73
N ALA A 47 -8.44 -12.01 29.79
CA ALA A 47 -7.01 -11.71 29.93
C ALA A 47 -6.17 -12.34 28.82
N ASP A 48 -6.49 -13.56 28.40
CA ASP A 48 -5.81 -14.24 27.29
C ASP A 48 -6.02 -13.51 25.96
N SER A 49 -7.24 -13.07 25.73
CA SER A 49 -7.57 -12.25 24.54
C SER A 49 -6.81 -10.92 24.57
N ALA A 50 -6.77 -10.25 25.71
CA ALA A 50 -6.06 -8.99 25.88
C ALA A 50 -4.54 -9.14 25.67
N ALA A 51 -3.96 -10.27 26.06
CA ALA A 51 -2.54 -10.55 25.84
C ALA A 51 -2.19 -10.63 24.35
N ASP A 52 -2.99 -11.32 23.53
CA ASP A 52 -2.79 -11.40 22.10
C ASP A 52 -2.99 -10.03 21.43
N LEU A 53 -3.98 -9.27 21.86
CA LEU A 53 -4.21 -7.92 21.36
C LEU A 53 -3.05 -6.98 21.70
N ARG A 54 -2.46 -7.12 22.89
CA ARG A 54 -1.26 -6.37 23.27
C ARG A 54 -0.09 -6.68 22.34
N GLU A 55 0.12 -7.96 22.01
CA GLU A 55 1.17 -8.36 21.06
C GLU A 55 0.97 -7.75 19.68
N ILE A 56 -0.27 -7.69 19.20
CA ILE A 56 -0.60 -7.01 17.95
C ILE A 56 -0.24 -5.52 18.04
N CYS A 57 -0.58 -4.85 19.12
CA CYS A 57 -0.28 -3.44 19.33
C CYS A 57 1.24 -3.20 19.42
N GLU A 58 1.98 -4.05 20.08
CA GLU A 58 3.44 -3.99 20.10
C GLU A 58 4.04 -4.17 18.72
N GLY A 59 3.49 -5.10 17.94
CA GLY A 59 3.89 -5.30 16.55
C GLY A 59 3.60 -4.07 15.66
N ILE A 60 2.49 -3.38 15.88
CA ILE A 60 2.15 -2.14 15.19
C ILE A 60 3.12 -1.02 15.58
N THR A 61 3.45 -0.89 16.85
CA THR A 61 4.46 0.04 17.35
C THR A 61 5.81 -0.18 16.64
N ASP A 62 6.27 -1.42 16.61
CA ASP A 62 7.50 -1.80 15.93
C ASP A 62 7.43 -1.53 14.44
N PHE A 63 6.28 -1.77 13.82
CA PHE A 63 6.05 -1.48 12.41
C PHE A 63 6.31 0.01 12.09
N PHE A 64 5.67 0.90 12.81
CA PHE A 64 5.83 2.33 12.56
C PHE A 64 7.24 2.81 12.85
N ASP A 65 7.85 2.34 13.92
CA ASP A 65 9.21 2.74 14.30
C ASP A 65 10.27 2.20 13.33
N CYS A 66 10.04 1.01 12.77
CA CYS A 66 10.95 0.39 11.81
C CYS A 66 10.76 0.95 10.39
N VAL A 67 9.52 1.07 9.94
CA VAL A 67 9.20 1.42 8.55
C VAL A 67 9.24 2.92 8.31
N VAL A 68 8.63 3.71 9.18
CA VAL A 68 8.54 5.17 9.01
C VAL A 68 9.72 5.89 9.66
N GLY A 69 10.09 5.49 10.86
CA GLY A 69 11.24 6.05 11.56
C GLY A 69 11.09 5.94 13.06
N GLU A 70 12.23 5.99 13.77
CA GLU A 70 12.26 5.94 15.23
C GLU A 70 11.31 6.96 15.85
N SER A 71 10.67 6.55 16.93
CA SER A 71 9.72 7.38 17.71
C SER A 71 8.44 7.77 16.95
N THR A 72 8.17 7.23 15.78
CA THR A 72 6.93 7.50 15.04
C THR A 72 5.72 7.05 15.83
N SER A 73 5.76 5.88 16.45
CA SER A 73 4.67 5.33 17.26
C SER A 73 4.33 6.23 18.44
N GLU A 74 5.34 6.76 19.12
CA GLU A 74 5.15 7.71 20.23
C GLU A 74 4.52 9.01 19.75
N LYS A 75 4.96 9.54 18.62
CA LYS A 75 4.42 10.75 18.00
C LYS A 75 2.95 10.60 17.62
N VAL A 76 2.59 9.43 17.09
CA VAL A 76 1.25 9.16 16.54
C VAL A 76 0.27 8.72 17.61
N PHE A 77 0.70 7.83 18.51
CA PHE A 77 -0.17 7.19 19.51
C PHE A 77 0.03 7.74 20.92
N GLY A 78 1.13 8.45 21.17
CA GLY A 78 1.50 8.91 22.50
C GLY A 78 1.90 7.73 23.41
N THR A 79 1.71 7.93 24.72
CA THR A 79 2.03 6.90 25.73
C THR A 79 0.87 5.99 26.06
N ARG A 80 -0.35 6.34 25.63
CA ARG A 80 -1.56 5.60 25.93
C ARG A 80 -1.90 4.66 24.78
N VAL A 81 -1.99 3.37 25.10
CA VAL A 81 -2.31 2.32 24.12
C VAL A 81 -3.81 2.16 24.03
N ASN A 82 -4.40 2.59 22.92
CA ASN A 82 -5.76 2.25 22.54
C ASN A 82 -5.70 1.27 21.37
N ALA A 83 -6.07 0.03 21.60
CA ALA A 83 -5.92 -1.04 20.63
C ALA A 83 -6.71 -0.78 19.34
N LEU A 84 -7.93 -0.27 19.45
CA LEU A 84 -8.76 0.01 18.28
C LEU A 84 -8.15 1.10 17.41
N ASP A 85 -7.69 2.19 18.02
CA ASP A 85 -7.05 3.29 17.30
C ASP A 85 -5.78 2.83 16.59
N MET A 86 -4.98 2.01 17.25
CA MET A 86 -3.74 1.49 16.67
C MET A 86 -4.01 0.57 15.49
N VAL A 87 -4.96 -0.34 15.59
CA VAL A 87 -5.32 -1.26 14.51
C VAL A 87 -5.90 -0.51 13.33
N GLN A 88 -6.78 0.45 13.56
CA GLN A 88 -7.37 1.27 12.49
C GLN A 88 -6.32 2.13 11.80
N ALA A 89 -5.44 2.78 12.56
CA ALA A 89 -4.36 3.60 12.00
C ALA A 89 -3.41 2.77 11.15
N TYR A 90 -3.06 1.58 11.60
CA TYR A 90 -2.23 0.65 10.85
C TYR A 90 -2.89 0.24 9.53
N HIS A 91 -4.14 -0.22 9.56
CA HIS A 91 -4.85 -0.62 8.35
C HIS A 91 -5.01 0.53 7.36
N ASN A 92 -5.34 1.72 7.84
CA ASN A 92 -5.48 2.89 6.99
C ASN A 92 -4.15 3.28 6.33
N PHE A 93 -3.07 3.26 7.10
CA PHE A 93 -1.73 3.56 6.58
C PHE A 93 -1.30 2.54 5.52
N VAL A 94 -1.44 1.25 5.79
CA VAL A 94 -1.09 0.18 4.84
C VAL A 94 -1.90 0.29 3.55
N ALA A 95 -3.20 0.53 3.67
CA ALA A 95 -4.08 0.69 2.51
C ALA A 95 -3.69 1.91 1.67
N GLU A 96 -3.38 3.04 2.30
CA GLU A 96 -3.00 4.27 1.61
C GLU A 96 -1.63 4.14 0.92
N VAL A 97 -0.65 3.56 1.60
CA VAL A 97 0.68 3.30 1.00
C VAL A 97 0.55 2.36 -0.19
N SER A 98 -0.21 1.28 -0.04
CA SER A 98 -0.43 0.32 -1.13
C SER A 98 -1.12 0.96 -2.33
N ALA A 99 -2.12 1.80 -2.10
CA ALA A 99 -2.82 2.52 -3.15
C ALA A 99 -1.89 3.50 -3.89
N ARG A 100 -1.04 4.22 -3.16
CA ARG A 100 -0.06 5.14 -3.78
C ARG A 100 0.99 4.39 -4.58
N MET A 101 1.46 3.24 -4.12
CA MET A 101 2.38 2.39 -4.87
C MET A 101 1.76 1.94 -6.19
N GLN A 102 0.52 1.46 -6.17
CA GLN A 102 -0.19 1.05 -7.38
C GLN A 102 -0.39 2.22 -8.35
N ASN A 103 -0.84 3.35 -7.85
CA ASN A 103 -1.07 4.55 -8.66
C ASN A 103 0.25 5.11 -9.23
N GLY A 104 1.33 5.07 -8.46
CA GLY A 104 2.64 5.52 -8.89
C GLY A 104 3.20 4.71 -10.06
N PHE A 105 3.01 3.39 -10.05
CA PHE A 105 3.46 2.52 -11.12
C PHE A 105 2.56 2.56 -12.35
N SER A 106 1.30 2.93 -12.22
CA SER A 106 0.35 2.98 -13.33
C SER A 106 0.11 4.38 -13.89
N ALA A 107 0.30 5.43 -13.08
CA ALA A 107 -0.11 6.80 -13.42
C ALA A 107 0.62 7.41 -14.64
N PRO A 108 1.95 7.24 -14.87
CA PRO A 108 2.60 7.82 -16.06
C PRO A 108 2.24 7.10 -17.34
N VAL A 109 1.62 5.96 -17.25
CA VAL A 109 1.30 5.07 -18.35
C VAL A 109 -0.17 4.67 -18.24
N ALA A 110 -1.01 5.66 -18.20
CA ALA A 110 -2.44 5.43 -18.12
C ALA A 110 -2.98 5.05 -19.51
N PRO A 111 -3.84 4.01 -19.62
CA PRO A 111 -4.13 3.04 -18.57
C PRO A 111 -2.96 2.10 -18.32
N ALA A 112 -2.91 1.48 -17.12
CA ALA A 112 -1.84 0.55 -16.76
C ALA A 112 -1.80 -0.61 -17.75
N MET A 113 -0.98 -0.48 -18.76
CA MET A 113 -0.77 -1.52 -19.77
C MET A 113 0.56 -2.19 -19.53
N ASN A 114 0.58 -3.52 -19.57
CA ASN A 114 1.82 -4.26 -19.64
C ASN A 114 2.47 -4.06 -21.04
N ARG A 115 3.69 -4.55 -21.20
CA ARG A 115 4.45 -4.36 -22.44
C ARG A 115 3.75 -4.91 -23.69
N GLU A 116 3.04 -6.03 -23.56
CA GLU A 116 2.28 -6.64 -24.64
C GLU A 116 1.04 -5.84 -25.02
N GLN A 117 0.32 -5.33 -24.04
CA GLN A 117 -0.84 -4.47 -24.25
C GLN A 117 -0.47 -3.18 -24.96
N ARG A 118 0.67 -2.57 -24.62
CA ARG A 118 1.19 -1.40 -25.32
C ARG A 118 1.49 -1.70 -26.78
N ARG A 119 2.15 -2.81 -27.05
CA ARG A 119 2.49 -3.22 -28.42
C ARG A 119 1.24 -3.50 -29.23
N ALA A 120 0.23 -4.13 -28.63
CA ALA A 120 -1.05 -4.37 -29.28
C ALA A 120 -1.79 -3.06 -29.62
N ALA A 121 -1.83 -2.11 -28.68
CA ALA A 121 -2.44 -0.80 -28.89
C ALA A 121 -1.73 0.00 -29.97
N GLU A 122 -0.40 -0.02 -30.04
CA GLU A 122 0.37 0.62 -31.10
C GLU A 122 0.13 -0.02 -32.45
N ARG A 123 0.02 -1.32 -32.53
CA ARG A 123 -0.30 -2.04 -33.77
C ARG A 123 -1.69 -1.69 -34.28
N GLU A 124 -2.69 -1.61 -33.41
CA GLU A 124 -4.04 -1.20 -33.76
C GLU A 124 -4.08 0.23 -34.27
N LYS A 125 -3.37 1.13 -33.61
CA LYS A 125 -3.26 2.54 -34.03
C LYS A 125 -2.64 2.65 -35.42
N ARG A 126 -1.57 1.92 -35.69
CA ARG A 126 -0.92 1.89 -37.01
C ARG A 126 -1.82 1.33 -38.10
N ARG A 127 -2.61 0.29 -37.81
CA ARG A 127 -3.60 -0.26 -38.73
C ARG A 127 -4.71 0.74 -39.08
N ALA A 128 -5.20 1.44 -38.06
CA ALA A 128 -6.24 2.49 -38.28
C ALA A 128 -5.70 3.64 -39.12
N GLU A 129 -4.47 4.08 -38.89
CA GLU A 129 -3.81 5.11 -39.68
C GLU A 129 -3.58 4.67 -41.14
N ALA A 130 -3.15 3.42 -41.33
CA ALA A 130 -2.96 2.86 -42.68
C ALA A 130 -4.28 2.72 -43.43
N ALA A 131 -5.36 2.31 -42.79
CA ALA A 131 -6.69 2.22 -43.36
C ALA A 131 -7.21 3.61 -43.75
N ALA A 132 -7.03 4.61 -42.87
CA ALA A 132 -7.40 5.99 -43.18
C ALA A 132 -6.63 6.57 -44.36
N ARG A 133 -5.35 6.28 -44.51
CA ARG A 133 -4.53 6.67 -45.66
C ARG A 133 -4.98 6.01 -46.94
N SER A 134 -5.35 4.74 -46.92
CA SER A 134 -5.89 4.02 -48.08
C SER A 134 -7.21 4.59 -48.54
N GLU A 135 -8.13 4.93 -47.64
CA GLU A 135 -9.39 5.58 -47.98
C GLU A 135 -9.18 6.99 -48.57
N ALA A 136 -8.30 7.78 -47.97
CA ALA A 136 -7.96 9.10 -48.51
C ALA A 136 -7.41 9.02 -49.92
N LYS A 137 -6.58 8.04 -50.25
CA LYS A 137 -6.08 7.80 -51.61
C LYS A 137 -7.19 7.38 -52.57
N ARG A 138 -8.14 6.57 -52.16
CA ARG A 138 -9.29 6.17 -53.00
C ARG A 138 -10.21 7.32 -53.32
N HIS A 139 -10.42 8.24 -52.38
CA HIS A 139 -11.25 9.42 -52.61
C HIS A 139 -10.54 10.53 -53.38
N ALA A 140 -9.24 10.52 -53.50
CA ALA A 140 -8.45 11.47 -54.26
C ALA A 140 -8.37 11.13 -55.77
N GLU A 141 -8.72 9.93 -56.14
CA GLU A 141 -8.82 9.47 -57.50
C GLU A 141 -10.28 9.60 -58.02
#